data_b9fc821b31786fd05a8b32cd703fc391
#
_entry.id   b9fc821b31786fd05a8b32cd703fc391
#
_cell.length_a   1.000
_cell.length_b   1.000
_cell.length_c   1.000
_cell.angle_alpha   90.00
_cell.angle_beta   90.00
_cell.angle_gamma   90.00
#
_symmetry.space_group_name_H-M   'P 1'
#
loop_
_entity.id
_entity.type
_entity.pdbx_description
1 polymer ?
#
loop_
_entity_poly.entity_id
_entity_poly.type
_entity_poly.pdbx_seq_one_letter_code
_entity_poly.pdbx_strand_id
1 'polypeptide(L)'
;MDNRLFELADQLKLLKEVKKEYEAKVKDLTAEIESLDRELSDAMAEAECERFSRNGSTFYLNSRLFASPASGLKDAMIFALKENGYGDIVTETVNANTLASFIKEQMAINGDVVPAWLADKVNIHEKVSVGIRKG
;
A
#
# COMPACT_ATOMS: atom_id res chain seq x y z
N MET A 1 32.80 14.75 18.27
CA MET A 1 31.76 13.78 17.93
C MET A 1 32.40 12.63 17.15
N ASP A 2 31.90 11.45 17.31
CA ASP A 2 32.47 10.24 16.72
C ASP A 2 32.40 10.26 15.19
N ASN A 3 33.53 9.99 14.53
CA ASN A 3 33.59 9.87 13.05
C ASN A 3 32.62 8.82 12.51
N ARG A 4 32.38 7.78 13.28
CA ARG A 4 31.43 6.73 12.92
C ARG A 4 30.02 7.28 12.71
N LEU A 5 29.58 8.20 13.57
CA LEU A 5 28.27 8.84 13.43
C LEU A 5 28.17 9.61 12.11
N PHE A 6 29.22 10.34 11.75
CA PHE A 6 29.25 11.10 10.51
C PHE A 6 29.26 10.19 9.28
N GLU A 7 30.05 9.14 9.32
CA GLU A 7 30.11 8.15 8.24
C GLU A 7 28.76 7.47 8.02
N LEU A 8 28.12 7.03 9.09
CA LEU A 8 26.80 6.39 9.02
C LEU A 8 25.74 7.39 8.53
N ALA A 9 25.81 8.62 8.98
CA ALA A 9 24.88 9.66 8.54
C ALA A 9 25.03 9.95 7.04
N ASP A 10 26.25 10.05 6.54
CA ASP A 10 26.52 10.27 5.12
C ASP A 10 26.04 9.10 4.27
N GLN A 11 26.30 7.88 4.71
CA GLN A 11 25.83 6.67 4.03
C GLN A 11 24.31 6.60 3.97
N LEU A 12 23.65 6.86 5.09
CA LEU A 12 22.20 6.85 5.17
C LEU A 12 21.58 7.88 4.24
N LYS A 13 22.12 9.09 4.24
CA LYS A 13 21.63 10.17 3.37
C LYS A 13 21.80 9.80 1.90
N LEU A 14 22.98 9.29 1.54
CA LEU A 14 23.25 8.87 0.16
C LEU A 14 22.30 7.77 -0.31
N LEU A 15 22.10 6.75 0.50
CA LEU A 15 21.20 5.65 0.15
C LEU A 15 19.76 6.11 -0.01
N LYS A 16 19.30 7.03 0.82
CA LYS A 16 17.95 7.61 0.69
C LYS A 16 17.81 8.41 -0.60
N GLU A 17 18.82 9.16 -0.98
CA GLU A 17 18.82 9.93 -2.24
C GLU A 17 18.80 8.99 -3.45
N VAL A 18 19.63 7.94 -3.45
CA VAL A 18 19.67 6.95 -4.53
C VAL A 18 18.33 6.22 -4.65
N LYS A 19 17.76 5.82 -3.53
CA LYS A 19 16.42 5.18 -3.50
C LYS A 19 15.37 6.06 -4.14
N LYS A 20 15.38 7.34 -3.81
CA LYS A 20 14.43 8.32 -4.37
C LYS A 20 14.56 8.44 -5.88
N GLU A 21 15.80 8.43 -6.39
CA GLU A 21 16.07 8.45 -7.84
C GLU A 21 15.50 7.21 -8.53
N TYR A 22 15.70 6.02 -7.94
CA TYR A 22 15.17 4.78 -8.49
C TYR A 22 13.65 4.74 -8.42
N GLU A 23 13.05 5.26 -7.35
CA GLU A 23 11.59 5.37 -7.24
C GLU A 23 11.00 6.26 -8.34
N ALA A 24 11.67 7.36 -8.65
CA ALA A 24 11.27 8.24 -9.74
C ALA A 24 11.37 7.52 -11.10
N LYS A 25 12.43 6.76 -11.33
CA LYS A 25 12.59 5.94 -12.54
C LYS A 25 11.50 4.87 -12.65
N VAL A 26 11.18 4.20 -11.55
CA VAL A 26 10.10 3.20 -11.52
C VAL A 26 8.77 3.85 -11.87
N LYS A 27 8.50 5.03 -11.35
CA LYS A 27 7.29 5.79 -11.65
C LYS A 27 7.18 6.11 -13.14
N ASP A 28 8.27 6.57 -13.75
CA ASP A 28 8.31 6.89 -15.19
C ASP A 28 8.09 5.63 -16.03
N LEU A 29 8.74 4.52 -15.67
CA LEU A 29 8.57 3.25 -16.36
C LEU A 29 7.14 2.73 -16.23
N THR A 30 6.53 2.87 -15.07
CA THR A 30 5.14 2.47 -14.85
C THR A 30 4.21 3.23 -15.79
N ALA A 31 4.41 4.54 -15.93
CA ALA A 31 3.61 5.36 -16.86
C ALA A 31 3.79 4.92 -18.31
N GLU A 32 5.02 4.62 -18.72
CA GLU A 32 5.30 4.14 -20.07
C GLU A 32 4.68 2.76 -20.32
N ILE A 33 4.77 1.86 -19.35
CA ILE A 33 4.17 0.52 -19.43
C ILE A 33 2.65 0.63 -19.58
N GLU A 34 2.00 1.46 -18.78
CA GLU A 34 0.54 1.66 -18.86
C GLU A 34 0.11 2.19 -20.21
N SER A 35 0.88 3.13 -20.76
CA SER A 35 0.59 3.71 -22.08
C SER A 35 0.72 2.67 -23.19
N LEU A 36 1.83 1.91 -23.20
CA LEU A 36 2.05 0.86 -24.19
C LEU A 36 1.08 -0.30 -24.05
N ASP A 37 0.74 -0.67 -22.82
CA ASP A 37 -0.24 -1.72 -22.55
C ASP A 37 -1.59 -1.36 -23.16
N ARG A 38 -2.01 -0.11 -23.00
CA ARG A 38 -3.26 0.38 -23.59
C ARG A 38 -3.23 0.38 -25.11
N GLU A 39 -2.13 0.86 -25.70
CA GLU A 39 -1.96 0.86 -27.16
C GLU A 39 -2.00 -0.56 -27.72
N LEU A 40 -1.29 -1.49 -27.07
CA LEU A 40 -1.24 -2.88 -27.52
C LEU A 40 -2.61 -3.57 -27.37
N SER A 41 -3.27 -3.39 -26.23
CA SER A 41 -4.59 -4.00 -26.01
C SER A 41 -5.62 -3.45 -27.00
N ASP A 42 -5.59 -2.16 -27.33
CA ASP A 42 -6.46 -1.56 -28.33
C ASP A 42 -6.17 -2.12 -29.73
N ALA A 43 -4.90 -2.24 -30.09
CA ALA A 43 -4.49 -2.82 -31.38
C ALA A 43 -4.90 -4.29 -31.51
N MET A 44 -4.78 -5.05 -30.44
CA MET A 44 -5.21 -6.44 -30.41
C MET A 44 -6.72 -6.56 -30.55
N ALA A 45 -7.47 -5.69 -29.90
CA ALA A 45 -8.93 -5.66 -30.02
C ALA A 45 -9.37 -5.31 -31.45
N GLU A 46 -8.74 -4.31 -32.08
CA GLU A 46 -9.01 -3.95 -33.47
C GLU A 46 -8.71 -5.09 -34.45
N ALA A 47 -7.63 -5.82 -34.20
CA ALA A 47 -7.22 -6.97 -35.01
C ALA A 47 -8.01 -8.25 -34.69
N GLU A 48 -8.93 -8.19 -33.74
CA GLU A 48 -9.67 -9.37 -33.22
C GLU A 48 -8.72 -10.50 -32.83
N CYS A 49 -7.55 -10.12 -32.26
CA CYS A 49 -6.48 -11.04 -31.86
C CYS A 49 -6.44 -11.13 -30.35
N GLU A 50 -6.87 -12.26 -29.79
CA GLU A 50 -6.86 -12.46 -28.33
C GLU A 50 -5.49 -12.89 -27.81
N ARG A 51 -4.65 -13.43 -28.71
CA ARG A 51 -3.36 -14.02 -28.33
C ARG A 51 -2.42 -14.05 -29.52
N PHE A 52 -1.14 -13.78 -29.26
CA PHE A 52 -0.08 -14.05 -30.23
C PHE A 52 1.24 -14.33 -29.49
N SER A 53 2.16 -14.99 -30.16
CA SER A 53 3.50 -15.24 -29.61
C SER A 53 4.54 -14.52 -30.44
N ARG A 54 5.52 -13.95 -29.74
CA ARG A 54 6.64 -13.26 -30.38
C ARG A 54 7.87 -13.36 -29.47
N ASN A 55 9.02 -13.69 -30.06
CA ASN A 55 10.29 -13.73 -29.36
C ASN A 55 10.27 -14.54 -28.05
N GLY A 56 9.59 -15.71 -28.08
CA GLY A 56 9.52 -16.61 -26.92
C GLY A 56 8.51 -16.21 -25.86
N SER A 57 7.74 -15.14 -26.07
CA SER A 57 6.70 -14.70 -25.15
C SER A 57 5.32 -14.80 -25.80
N THR A 58 4.32 -15.16 -25.01
CA THR A 58 2.93 -15.15 -25.45
C THR A 58 2.23 -13.92 -24.86
N PHE A 59 1.64 -13.13 -25.73
CA PHE A 59 0.87 -11.94 -25.38
C PHE A 59 -0.62 -12.27 -25.51
N TYR A 60 -1.40 -12.00 -24.49
CA TYR A 60 -2.83 -12.31 -24.47
C TYR A 60 -3.62 -11.23 -23.76
N LEU A 61 -4.86 -11.04 -24.20
CA LEU A 61 -5.77 -10.11 -23.55
C LEU A 61 -6.26 -10.74 -22.24
N ASN A 62 -6.09 -10.01 -21.15
CA ASN A 62 -6.51 -10.42 -19.83
C ASN A 62 -7.48 -9.38 -19.27
N SER A 63 -8.64 -9.84 -18.83
CA SER A 63 -9.64 -8.96 -18.22
C SER A 63 -9.69 -9.18 -16.72
N ARG A 64 -9.58 -8.10 -15.98
CA ARG A 64 -9.67 -8.12 -14.52
C ARG A 64 -10.75 -7.16 -14.06
N LEU A 65 -11.68 -7.66 -13.28
CA LEU A 65 -12.77 -6.85 -12.73
C LEU A 65 -12.33 -6.21 -11.42
N PHE A 66 -12.48 -4.90 -11.32
CA PHE A 66 -12.27 -4.15 -10.09
C PHE A 66 -13.62 -3.67 -9.58
N ALA A 67 -13.85 -3.84 -8.29
CA ALA A 67 -15.07 -3.39 -7.66
C ALA A 67 -14.75 -2.68 -6.35
N SER A 68 -15.44 -1.61 -6.09
CA SER A 68 -15.32 -0.85 -4.84
C SER A 68 -16.67 -0.25 -4.49
N PRO A 69 -16.90 0.13 -3.22
CA PRO A 69 -18.13 0.82 -2.87
C PRO A 69 -18.29 2.10 -3.69
N ALA A 70 -19.49 2.37 -4.17
CA ALA A 70 -19.81 3.66 -4.77
C ALA A 70 -19.61 4.76 -3.72
N SER A 71 -19.24 5.96 -4.17
CA SER A 71 -18.94 7.07 -3.28
C SER A 71 -20.09 7.34 -2.31
N GLY A 72 -19.79 7.31 -1.00
CA GLY A 72 -20.75 7.54 0.07
C GLY A 72 -21.73 6.41 0.32
N LEU A 73 -21.62 5.27 -0.38
CA LEU A 73 -22.56 4.16 -0.31
C LEU A 73 -21.98 2.88 0.31
N LYS A 74 -20.88 2.99 1.03
CA LYS A 74 -20.23 1.83 1.66
C LYS A 74 -21.18 1.11 2.63
N ASP A 75 -21.84 1.85 3.50
CA ASP A 75 -22.76 1.27 4.48
C ASP A 75 -23.99 0.65 3.82
N ALA A 76 -24.52 1.31 2.79
CA ALA A 76 -25.63 0.78 2.00
C ALA A 76 -25.26 -0.52 1.28
N MET A 77 -24.03 -0.57 0.73
CA MET A 77 -23.52 -1.78 0.11
C MET A 77 -23.39 -2.93 1.11
N ILE A 78 -22.83 -2.67 2.28
CA ILE A 78 -22.69 -3.67 3.35
C ILE A 78 -24.05 -4.20 3.77
N PHE A 79 -25.01 -3.30 3.97
CA PHE A 79 -26.39 -3.69 4.31
C PHE A 79 -27.02 -4.58 3.23
N ALA A 80 -26.86 -4.21 1.97
CA ALA A 80 -27.38 -4.98 0.85
C ALA A 80 -26.77 -6.38 0.77
N LEU A 81 -25.46 -6.49 1.01
CA LEU A 81 -24.78 -7.79 1.05
C LEU A 81 -25.35 -8.69 2.15
N LYS A 82 -25.53 -8.15 3.35
CA LYS A 82 -26.08 -8.89 4.48
C LYS A 82 -27.52 -9.31 4.24
N GLU A 83 -28.35 -8.41 3.70
CA GLU A 83 -29.76 -8.67 3.39
C GLU A 83 -29.90 -9.79 2.36
N ASN A 84 -28.96 -9.93 1.45
CA ASN A 84 -29.02 -10.94 0.39
C ASN A 84 -28.25 -12.24 0.73
N GLY A 85 -27.84 -12.40 1.98
CA GLY A 85 -27.22 -13.65 2.45
C GLY A 85 -25.70 -13.74 2.25
N TYR A 86 -25.04 -12.62 1.93
CA TYR A 86 -23.60 -12.58 1.68
C TYR A 86 -22.81 -11.85 2.76
N GLY A 87 -23.34 -11.83 3.99
CA GLY A 87 -22.69 -11.17 5.12
C GLY A 87 -21.33 -11.75 5.50
N ASP A 88 -21.03 -12.98 5.11
CA ASP A 88 -19.77 -13.66 5.40
C ASP A 88 -18.57 -13.03 4.69
N ILE A 89 -18.78 -12.27 3.60
CA ILE A 89 -17.69 -11.54 2.93
C ILE A 89 -17.43 -10.16 3.56
N VAL A 90 -18.28 -9.75 4.52
CA VAL A 90 -18.11 -8.50 5.25
C VAL A 90 -17.26 -8.77 6.48
N THR A 91 -16.14 -8.06 6.63
CA THR A 91 -15.24 -8.21 7.76
C THR A 91 -15.18 -6.91 8.56
N GLU A 92 -15.17 -7.06 9.89
CA GLU A 92 -14.90 -5.93 10.78
C GLU A 92 -13.39 -5.77 10.91
N THR A 93 -12.91 -4.55 10.77
CA THR A 93 -11.48 -4.27 10.86
C THR A 93 -11.24 -2.92 11.52
N VAL A 94 -10.06 -2.77 12.06
CA VAL A 94 -9.60 -1.52 12.67
C VAL A 94 -8.42 -1.02 11.87
N ASN A 95 -8.43 0.27 11.52
CA ASN A 95 -7.32 0.90 10.84
C ASN A 95 -6.08 0.89 11.75
N ALA A 96 -4.96 0.39 11.23
CA ALA A 96 -3.73 0.23 12.00
C ALA A 96 -3.18 1.55 12.54
N ASN A 97 -3.24 2.62 11.75
CA ASN A 97 -2.77 3.93 12.18
C ASN A 97 -3.66 4.52 13.28
N THR A 98 -4.98 4.35 13.15
CA THR A 98 -5.95 4.80 14.16
C THR A 98 -5.77 4.01 15.46
N LEU A 99 -5.55 2.71 15.36
CA LEU A 99 -5.29 1.86 16.52
C LEU A 99 -4.01 2.30 17.24
N ALA A 100 -2.92 2.55 16.50
CA ALA A 100 -1.66 3.00 17.07
C ALA A 100 -1.81 4.32 17.81
N SER A 101 -2.54 5.29 17.23
CA SER A 101 -2.82 6.58 17.86
C SER A 101 -3.66 6.43 19.14
N PHE A 102 -4.67 5.57 19.07
CA PHE A 102 -5.52 5.25 20.23
C PHE A 102 -4.71 4.65 21.37
N ILE A 103 -3.88 3.66 21.07
CA ILE A 103 -3.02 3.01 22.07
C ILE A 103 -2.06 4.02 22.69
N LYS A 104 -1.47 4.88 21.88
CA LYS A 104 -0.56 5.92 22.36
C LYS A 104 -1.24 6.86 23.35
N GLU A 105 -2.47 7.27 23.05
CA GLU A 105 -3.28 8.11 23.95
C GLU A 105 -3.61 7.36 25.26
N GLN A 106 -4.01 6.11 25.17
CA GLN A 106 -4.34 5.30 26.34
C GLN A 106 -3.13 5.06 27.24
N MET A 107 -1.96 4.83 26.65
CA MET A 107 -0.72 4.68 27.40
C MET A 107 -0.36 5.97 28.15
N ALA A 108 -0.53 7.12 27.52
CA ALA A 108 -0.27 8.41 28.15
C ALA A 108 -1.15 8.66 29.39
N ILE A 109 -2.37 8.15 29.38
CA ILE A 109 -3.31 8.24 30.49
C ILE A 109 -3.05 7.17 31.56
N ASN A 110 -2.53 6.00 31.16
CA ASN A 110 -2.41 4.81 32.00
C ASN A 110 -0.95 4.52 32.44
N GLY A 111 -0.14 5.55 32.63
CA GLY A 111 1.23 5.40 33.15
C GLY A 111 2.16 4.67 32.19
N ASP A 112 2.08 4.97 30.89
CA ASP A 112 2.89 4.37 29.81
C ASP A 112 2.68 2.86 29.63
N VAL A 113 1.54 2.36 30.06
CA VAL A 113 1.18 0.93 29.95
C VAL A 113 -0.13 0.80 29.19
N VAL A 114 -0.21 -0.20 28.33
CA VAL A 114 -1.45 -0.54 27.62
C VAL A 114 -2.51 -0.96 28.64
N PRO A 115 -3.75 -0.45 28.53
CA PRO A 115 -4.82 -0.87 29.43
C PRO A 115 -4.97 -2.39 29.49
N ALA A 116 -5.22 -2.92 30.69
CA ALA A 116 -5.30 -4.36 30.92
C ALA A 116 -6.30 -5.08 30.01
N TRP A 117 -7.42 -4.40 29.68
CA TRP A 117 -8.47 -4.99 28.83
C TRP A 117 -8.06 -5.17 27.37
N LEU A 118 -6.95 -4.54 26.96
CA LEU A 118 -6.43 -4.59 25.60
C LEU A 118 -5.06 -5.27 25.52
N ALA A 119 -4.29 -5.26 26.60
CA ALA A 119 -2.86 -5.63 26.62
C ALA A 119 -2.57 -7.02 26.05
N ASP A 120 -3.43 -8.00 26.31
CA ASP A 120 -3.25 -9.37 25.83
C ASP A 120 -3.81 -9.60 24.40
N LYS A 121 -4.39 -8.58 23.79
CA LYS A 121 -5.07 -8.65 22.50
C LYS A 121 -4.38 -7.87 21.39
N VAL A 122 -3.32 -7.14 21.70
CA VAL A 122 -2.56 -6.34 20.73
C VAL A 122 -1.08 -6.66 20.80
N ASN A 123 -0.41 -6.56 19.68
CA ASN A 123 1.03 -6.55 19.61
C ASN A 123 1.49 -5.12 19.40
N ILE A 124 2.42 -4.67 20.23
CA ILE A 124 2.97 -3.32 20.12
C ILE A 124 4.43 -3.42 19.73
N HIS A 125 4.78 -2.65 18.71
CA HIS A 125 6.15 -2.55 18.24
C HIS A 125 6.49 -1.07 18.02
N GLU A 126 7.52 -0.61 18.70
CA GLU A 126 8.03 0.74 18.51
C GLU A 126 9.30 0.68 17.69
N LYS A 127 9.33 1.38 16.57
CA LYS A 127 10.51 1.49 15.71
C LYS A 127 11.08 2.88 15.82
N VAL A 128 12.35 2.94 16.25
CA VAL A 128 13.09 4.19 16.27
C VAL A 128 13.90 4.28 14.98
N SER A 129 13.76 5.37 14.26
CA SER A 129 14.48 5.60 13.02
C SER A 129 15.04 7.02 12.99
N VAL A 130 16.00 7.25 12.10
CA VAL A 130 16.63 8.55 11.93
C VAL A 130 15.88 9.33 10.85
N GLY A 131 15.38 10.50 11.21
CA GLY A 131 14.82 11.44 10.25
C GLY A 131 15.91 12.39 9.77
N ILE A 132 15.80 12.81 8.51
CA ILE A 132 16.70 13.80 7.91
C ILE A 132 15.85 14.98 7.45
N ARG A 133 16.21 16.16 7.89
CA ARG A 133 15.53 17.40 7.46
C ARG A 133 16.59 18.43 7.12
N LYS A 134 16.20 19.42 6.32
CA LYS A 134 17.09 20.53 5.97
C LYS A 134 17.38 21.34 7.23
N GLY A 135 18.66 21.53 7.49
CA GLY A 135 19.14 22.26 8.66
C GLY A 135 18.94 23.76 8.59
#